data_0c0dffb543c336d775fcc2bcf16ebc69
#
_entry.id   0c0dffb543c336d775fcc2bcf16ebc69
#
_cell.length_a   1.000
_cell.length_b   1.000
_cell.length_c   1.000
_cell.angle_alpha   90.00
_cell.angle_beta   90.00
_cell.angle_gamma   90.00
#
_symmetry.space_group_name_H-M   'P 1'
#
loop_
_entity.id
_entity.type
_entity.pdbx_description
1 polymer ?
#
loop_
_entity_poly.entity_id
_entity_poly.type
_entity_poly.pdbx_seq_one_letter_code
_entity_poly.pdbx_strand_id
1 'polypeptide(L)'
;MKKMIIGALVGGLLIFVWQTLSWAVLDLHRPAQDYTPKQDTIMAVLNGNLDKEGGYLLPNMPAGTSMDEATKLGEKMNGKPWASIQYHKVHNFSMNTMYINMAQGLFCCIVLVYMLIWIIARMERPNYRTIFLTSLFVGFIVFLNAPYNSHIWYKSFDIHIHFLDAVVSWGLTGIWLGWWLRR
;
A
#
# COMPACT_ATOMS: atom_id res chain seq x y z
N MET A 1 21.91 -9.68 -18.86
CA MET A 1 20.49 -10.00 -18.72
C MET A 1 20.22 -11.02 -17.61
N LYS A 2 20.79 -12.25 -17.63
CA LYS A 2 20.52 -13.29 -16.60
C LYS A 2 20.70 -12.79 -15.15
N LYS A 3 21.77 -12.04 -14.87
CA LYS A 3 22.05 -11.51 -13.52
C LYS A 3 20.98 -10.55 -13.01
N MET A 4 20.43 -9.69 -13.87
CA MET A 4 19.34 -8.77 -13.54
C MET A 4 18.05 -9.52 -13.23
N ILE A 5 17.71 -10.53 -14.04
CA ILE A 5 16.50 -11.34 -13.86
C ILE A 5 16.54 -12.10 -12.54
N ILE A 6 17.65 -12.77 -12.22
CA ILE A 6 17.80 -13.49 -10.95
C ILE A 6 17.76 -12.52 -9.77
N GLY A 7 18.42 -11.37 -9.88
CA GLY A 7 18.36 -10.32 -8.86
C GLY A 7 16.93 -9.84 -8.58
N ALA A 8 16.15 -9.63 -9.66
CA ALA A 8 14.76 -9.20 -9.57
C ALA A 8 13.83 -10.28 -8.99
N LEU A 9 14.00 -11.53 -9.41
CA LEU A 9 13.21 -12.65 -8.88
C LEU A 9 13.39 -12.82 -7.38
N VAL A 10 14.63 -12.86 -6.90
CA VAL A 10 14.91 -13.03 -5.48
C VAL A 10 14.55 -11.78 -4.68
N GLY A 11 14.90 -10.59 -5.16
CA GLY A 11 14.55 -9.35 -4.47
C GLY A 11 13.03 -9.12 -4.41
N GLY A 12 12.31 -9.41 -5.49
CA GLY A 12 10.84 -9.35 -5.52
C GLY A 12 10.20 -10.38 -4.58
N LEU A 13 10.77 -11.58 -4.50
CA LEU A 13 10.33 -12.59 -3.53
C LEU A 13 10.53 -12.14 -2.07
N LEU A 14 11.66 -11.48 -1.76
CA LEU A 14 11.92 -10.94 -0.41
C LEU A 14 10.86 -9.88 -0.03
N ILE A 15 10.52 -8.96 -0.92
CA ILE A 15 9.46 -7.97 -0.68
C ILE A 15 8.12 -8.69 -0.47
N PHE A 16 7.75 -9.61 -1.36
CA PHE A 16 6.49 -10.33 -1.28
C PHE A 16 6.34 -11.15 -0.01
N VAL A 17 7.38 -11.87 0.39
CA VAL A 17 7.39 -12.66 1.64
C VAL A 17 7.23 -11.73 2.85
N TRP A 18 7.96 -10.62 2.90
CA TRP A 18 7.80 -9.67 4.00
C TRP A 18 6.37 -9.10 4.06
N GLN A 19 5.81 -8.66 2.93
CA GLN A 19 4.44 -8.17 2.89
C GLN A 19 3.42 -9.22 3.34
N THR A 20 3.60 -10.48 2.91
CA THR A 20 2.74 -11.58 3.37
C THR A 20 2.86 -11.80 4.89
N LEU A 21 4.08 -11.73 5.43
CA LEU A 21 4.29 -11.80 6.88
C LEU A 21 3.63 -10.64 7.62
N SER A 22 3.82 -9.41 7.17
CA SER A 22 3.29 -8.20 7.80
C SER A 22 1.76 -8.19 7.83
N TRP A 23 1.12 -8.53 6.71
CA TRP A 23 -0.34 -8.48 6.57
C TRP A 23 -1.07 -9.70 7.11
N ALA A 24 -0.58 -10.91 6.83
CA ALA A 24 -1.35 -12.13 7.05
C ALA A 24 -0.88 -12.95 8.24
N VAL A 25 0.41 -12.90 8.61
CA VAL A 25 0.96 -13.74 9.69
C VAL A 25 1.12 -12.95 10.99
N LEU A 26 1.71 -11.76 10.90
CA LEU A 26 1.95 -10.90 12.06
C LEU A 26 0.77 -9.95 12.34
N ASP A 27 -0.17 -9.84 11.39
CA ASP A 27 -1.38 -9.00 11.48
C ASP A 27 -1.07 -7.56 11.92
N LEU A 28 0.04 -6.99 11.43
CA LEU A 28 0.49 -5.67 11.84
C LEU A 28 -0.45 -4.55 11.39
N HIS A 29 -1.18 -4.75 10.28
CA HIS A 29 -2.14 -3.80 9.72
C HIS A 29 -3.54 -3.87 10.33
N ARG A 30 -3.73 -4.69 11.38
CA ARG A 30 -5.01 -4.84 12.07
C ARG A 30 -5.66 -3.51 12.48
N PRO A 31 -4.92 -2.47 12.95
CA PRO A 31 -5.54 -1.20 13.32
C PRO A 31 -6.28 -0.50 12.17
N ALA A 32 -5.98 -0.82 10.91
CA ALA A 32 -6.70 -0.31 9.74
C ALA A 32 -7.85 -1.22 9.27
N GLN A 33 -7.98 -2.43 9.82
CA GLN A 33 -8.96 -3.45 9.43
C GLN A 33 -9.57 -4.15 10.65
N ASP A 34 -9.82 -3.40 11.73
CA ASP A 34 -10.27 -3.99 12.99
C ASP A 34 -11.71 -4.52 12.89
N TYR A 35 -11.98 -5.54 13.70
CA TYR A 35 -13.29 -6.19 13.77
C TYR A 35 -14.27 -5.41 14.63
N THR A 36 -15.53 -5.36 14.21
CA THR A 36 -16.65 -4.91 15.03
C THR A 36 -17.76 -5.96 15.08
N PRO A 37 -18.33 -6.28 16.26
CA PRO A 37 -19.45 -7.21 16.35
C PRO A 37 -20.74 -6.65 15.72
N LYS A 38 -20.77 -5.35 15.37
CA LYS A 38 -21.93 -4.69 14.72
C LYS A 38 -21.81 -4.63 13.19
N GLN A 39 -20.86 -5.36 12.60
CA GLN A 39 -20.60 -5.31 11.16
C GLN A 39 -21.84 -5.56 10.31
N ASP A 40 -22.69 -6.54 10.68
CA ASP A 40 -23.91 -6.87 9.91
C ASP A 40 -24.92 -5.72 9.91
N THR A 41 -25.08 -5.06 11.06
CA THR A 41 -25.92 -3.87 11.18
C THR A 41 -25.39 -2.73 10.33
N ILE A 42 -24.08 -2.49 10.37
CA ILE A 42 -23.42 -1.44 9.57
C ILE A 42 -23.60 -1.75 8.08
N MET A 43 -23.36 -2.99 7.67
CA MET A 43 -23.52 -3.41 6.26
C MET A 43 -24.99 -3.29 5.79
N ALA A 44 -25.97 -3.61 6.64
CA ALA A 44 -27.38 -3.43 6.32
C ALA A 44 -27.73 -1.95 6.09
N VAL A 45 -27.21 -1.05 6.93
CA VAL A 45 -27.40 0.41 6.76
C VAL A 45 -26.75 0.89 5.48
N LEU A 46 -25.50 0.49 5.18
CA LEU A 46 -24.82 0.87 3.96
C LEU A 46 -25.55 0.36 2.72
N ASN A 47 -25.99 -0.90 2.71
CA ASN A 47 -26.73 -1.49 1.60
C ASN A 47 -28.11 -0.83 1.37
N GLY A 48 -28.75 -0.36 2.42
CA GLY A 48 -30.04 0.34 2.32
C GLY A 48 -29.93 1.81 1.90
N ASN A 49 -28.74 2.42 1.97
CA ASN A 49 -28.56 3.85 1.71
C ASN A 49 -27.56 4.17 0.58
N LEU A 50 -26.80 3.18 0.09
CA LEU A 50 -25.85 3.36 -1.01
C LEU A 50 -26.36 2.63 -2.26
N ASP A 51 -26.78 3.37 -3.27
CA ASP A 51 -27.34 2.81 -4.51
C ASP A 51 -26.31 2.13 -5.41
N LYS A 52 -25.04 2.57 -5.33
CA LYS A 52 -23.96 2.14 -6.23
C LYS A 52 -22.73 1.68 -5.46
N GLU A 53 -21.98 0.76 -6.06
CA GLU A 53 -20.61 0.47 -5.63
C GLU A 53 -19.70 1.66 -5.87
N GLY A 54 -18.73 1.89 -4.97
CA GLY A 54 -17.79 2.98 -5.11
C GLY A 54 -17.13 3.43 -3.81
N GLY A 55 -16.28 4.45 -3.93
CA GLY A 55 -15.66 5.13 -2.80
C GLY A 55 -16.56 6.25 -2.26
N TYR A 56 -16.76 6.26 -0.96
CA TYR A 56 -17.56 7.28 -0.28
C TYR A 56 -16.76 7.92 0.85
N LEU A 57 -16.74 9.24 0.88
CA LEU A 57 -16.29 10.00 2.03
C LEU A 57 -17.52 10.54 2.76
N LEU A 58 -17.67 10.24 4.04
CA LEU A 58 -18.84 10.61 4.84
C LEU A 58 -18.40 11.40 6.09
N PRO A 59 -18.86 12.63 6.31
CA PRO A 59 -19.74 13.42 5.41
C PRO A 59 -18.97 13.97 4.19
N ASN A 60 -19.69 14.21 3.09
CA ASN A 60 -19.15 14.84 1.89
C ASN A 60 -20.16 15.83 1.31
N MET A 61 -19.73 16.62 0.36
CA MET A 61 -20.52 17.67 -0.28
C MET A 61 -21.01 17.23 -1.66
N PRO A 62 -22.21 17.68 -2.11
CA PRO A 62 -22.67 17.44 -3.47
C PRO A 62 -21.67 18.00 -4.51
N ALA A 63 -21.59 17.35 -5.66
CA ALA A 63 -20.82 17.86 -6.78
C ALA A 63 -21.30 19.25 -7.20
N GLY A 64 -20.37 20.17 -7.47
CA GLY A 64 -20.69 21.54 -7.85
C GLY A 64 -20.91 22.52 -6.68
N THR A 65 -20.74 22.09 -5.43
CA THR A 65 -20.74 23.00 -4.27
C THR A 65 -19.64 24.07 -4.43
N SER A 66 -20.00 25.33 -4.22
CA SER A 66 -19.03 26.44 -4.29
C SER A 66 -18.02 26.35 -3.13
N MET A 67 -16.84 26.97 -3.29
CA MET A 67 -15.80 26.97 -2.26
C MET A 67 -16.28 27.60 -0.94
N ASP A 68 -17.08 28.67 -1.03
CA ASP A 68 -17.62 29.35 0.16
C ASP A 68 -18.62 28.47 0.93
N GLU A 69 -19.50 27.77 0.21
CA GLU A 69 -20.43 26.82 0.82
C GLU A 69 -19.70 25.61 1.39
N ALA A 70 -18.66 25.12 0.68
CA ALA A 70 -17.82 24.03 1.13
C ALA A 70 -17.11 24.41 2.44
N THR A 71 -16.55 25.59 2.56
CA THR A 71 -15.90 26.07 3.79
C THR A 71 -16.89 26.13 4.96
N LYS A 72 -18.06 26.74 4.76
CA LYS A 72 -19.11 26.83 5.79
C LYS A 72 -19.62 25.45 6.25
N LEU A 73 -19.75 24.53 5.30
CA LEU A 73 -20.18 23.17 5.60
C LEU A 73 -19.07 22.40 6.34
N GLY A 74 -17.81 22.55 5.93
CA GLY A 74 -16.65 21.98 6.61
C GLY A 74 -16.57 22.43 8.08
N GLU A 75 -16.81 23.71 8.35
CA GLU A 75 -16.86 24.24 9.73
C GLU A 75 -17.98 23.58 10.56
N LYS A 76 -19.17 23.36 9.98
CA LYS A 76 -20.29 22.66 10.64
C LYS A 76 -20.03 21.17 10.89
N MET A 77 -19.11 20.58 10.12
CA MET A 77 -18.70 19.18 10.26
C MET A 77 -17.57 19.00 11.26
N ASN A 78 -16.92 20.09 11.67
CA ASN A 78 -15.83 20.03 12.63
C ASN A 78 -16.26 19.37 13.95
N GLY A 79 -15.45 18.46 14.45
CA GLY A 79 -15.73 17.67 15.65
C GLY A 79 -16.75 16.53 15.48
N LYS A 80 -17.26 16.29 14.27
CA LYS A 80 -18.17 15.17 13.98
C LYS A 80 -17.42 13.94 13.48
N PRO A 81 -17.98 12.73 13.65
CA PRO A 81 -17.42 11.52 13.06
C PRO A 81 -17.35 11.60 11.54
N TRP A 82 -16.32 10.98 10.96
CA TRP A 82 -16.18 10.82 9.53
C TRP A 82 -15.67 9.42 9.17
N ALA A 83 -15.91 8.97 7.95
CA ALA A 83 -15.42 7.70 7.44
C ALA A 83 -15.14 7.77 5.93
N SER A 84 -14.10 7.05 5.50
CA SER A 84 -13.87 6.72 4.09
C SER A 84 -14.22 5.25 3.88
N ILE A 85 -15.10 4.96 2.93
CA ILE A 85 -15.68 3.63 2.73
C ILE A 85 -15.48 3.22 1.27
N GLN A 86 -14.94 2.03 1.05
CA GLN A 86 -14.98 1.35 -0.26
C GLN A 86 -16.12 0.33 -0.20
N TYR A 87 -17.25 0.68 -0.82
CA TYR A 87 -18.46 -0.13 -0.77
C TYR A 87 -18.58 -1.02 -2.00
N HIS A 88 -18.73 -2.32 -1.77
CA HIS A 88 -19.02 -3.35 -2.76
C HIS A 88 -20.31 -4.08 -2.37
N LYS A 89 -21.23 -4.26 -3.31
CA LYS A 89 -22.53 -4.91 -3.07
C LYS A 89 -22.40 -6.42 -2.82
N VAL A 90 -21.37 -7.03 -3.39
CA VAL A 90 -21.18 -8.48 -3.34
C VAL A 90 -19.74 -8.80 -2.94
N HIS A 91 -19.60 -9.59 -1.89
CA HIS A 91 -18.32 -10.17 -1.52
C HIS A 91 -18.12 -11.52 -2.21
N ASN A 92 -17.27 -11.55 -3.22
CA ASN A 92 -16.92 -12.77 -3.96
C ASN A 92 -15.62 -13.36 -3.46
N PHE A 93 -15.68 -14.24 -2.46
CA PHE A 93 -14.52 -15.00 -2.02
C PHE A 93 -14.32 -16.25 -2.86
N SER A 94 -13.13 -16.44 -3.38
CA SER A 94 -12.70 -17.65 -4.09
C SER A 94 -11.21 -17.88 -3.86
N MET A 95 -10.84 -19.12 -3.50
CA MET A 95 -9.43 -19.52 -3.37
C MET A 95 -8.65 -19.28 -4.67
N ASN A 96 -9.27 -19.51 -5.82
CA ASN A 96 -8.64 -19.24 -7.12
C ASN A 96 -8.33 -17.75 -7.30
N THR A 97 -9.28 -16.87 -6.96
CA THR A 97 -9.06 -15.43 -6.99
C THR A 97 -7.93 -15.01 -6.06
N MET A 98 -7.88 -15.61 -4.87
CA MET A 98 -6.78 -15.35 -3.92
C MET A 98 -5.41 -15.73 -4.51
N TYR A 99 -5.28 -16.91 -5.12
CA TYR A 99 -4.02 -17.33 -5.77
C TYR A 99 -3.64 -16.41 -6.94
N ILE A 100 -4.60 -15.97 -7.73
CA ILE A 100 -4.37 -15.00 -8.82
C ILE A 100 -3.85 -13.67 -8.24
N ASN A 101 -4.48 -13.15 -7.19
CA ASN A 101 -4.05 -11.91 -6.55
C ASN A 101 -2.64 -12.03 -5.94
N MET A 102 -2.32 -13.17 -5.32
CA MET A 102 -0.97 -13.43 -4.82
C MET A 102 0.06 -13.47 -5.95
N ALA A 103 -0.26 -14.13 -7.07
CA ALA A 103 0.63 -14.17 -8.24
C ALA A 103 0.84 -12.78 -8.84
N GLN A 104 -0.21 -11.97 -8.93
CA GLN A 104 -0.13 -10.57 -9.39
C GLN A 104 0.72 -9.73 -8.43
N GLY A 105 0.54 -9.87 -7.13
CA GLY A 105 1.34 -9.18 -6.11
C GLY A 105 2.82 -9.52 -6.21
N LEU A 106 3.15 -10.82 -6.33
CA LEU A 106 4.53 -11.26 -6.54
C LEU A 106 5.12 -10.71 -7.86
N PHE A 107 4.34 -10.74 -8.94
CA PHE A 107 4.76 -10.18 -10.22
C PHE A 107 5.07 -8.68 -10.11
N CYS A 108 4.21 -7.90 -9.44
CA CYS A 108 4.46 -6.48 -9.20
C CYS A 108 5.77 -6.26 -8.41
N CYS A 109 6.02 -7.04 -7.36
CA CYS A 109 7.25 -6.94 -6.58
C CYS A 109 8.50 -7.22 -7.45
N ILE A 110 8.44 -8.24 -8.32
CA ILE A 110 9.53 -8.57 -9.25
C ILE A 110 9.77 -7.41 -10.23
N VAL A 111 8.72 -6.83 -10.80
CA VAL A 111 8.82 -5.70 -11.73
C VAL A 111 9.45 -4.48 -11.04
N LEU A 112 9.04 -4.16 -9.81
CA LEU A 112 9.62 -3.06 -9.04
C LEU A 112 11.12 -3.25 -8.81
N VAL A 113 11.54 -4.45 -8.40
CA VAL A 113 12.96 -4.73 -8.19
C VAL A 113 13.74 -4.76 -9.51
N TYR A 114 13.13 -5.22 -10.59
CA TYR A 114 13.76 -5.14 -11.92
C TYR A 114 14.01 -3.68 -12.34
N MET A 115 13.04 -2.77 -12.12
CA MET A 115 13.20 -1.33 -12.36
C MET A 115 14.33 -0.75 -11.50
N LEU A 116 14.40 -1.10 -10.21
CA LEU A 116 15.48 -0.70 -9.33
C LEU A 116 16.84 -1.17 -9.87
N ILE A 117 16.97 -2.43 -10.27
CA ILE A 117 18.22 -2.96 -10.84
C ILE A 117 18.59 -2.23 -12.14
N TRP A 118 17.61 -1.89 -12.96
CA TRP A 118 17.83 -1.12 -14.19
C TRP A 118 18.41 0.27 -13.90
N ILE A 119 17.90 0.95 -12.85
CA ILE A 119 18.44 2.24 -12.38
C ILE A 119 19.89 2.06 -11.89
N ILE A 120 20.13 1.06 -11.02
CA ILE A 120 21.48 0.77 -10.49
C ILE A 120 22.48 0.48 -11.61
N ALA A 121 22.06 -0.22 -12.66
CA ALA A 121 22.90 -0.56 -13.81
C ALA A 121 23.34 0.67 -14.65
N ARG A 122 22.73 1.84 -14.44
CA ARG A 122 23.14 3.11 -15.07
C ARG A 122 24.15 3.91 -14.25
N MET A 123 24.43 3.48 -13.01
CA MET A 123 25.40 4.14 -12.15
C MET A 123 26.81 3.66 -12.49
N GLU A 124 27.77 4.56 -12.44
CA GLU A 124 29.19 4.21 -12.60
C GLU A 124 29.70 3.49 -11.35
N ARG A 125 29.99 2.17 -11.49
CA ARG A 125 30.62 1.31 -10.46
C ARG A 125 29.97 1.47 -9.06
N PRO A 126 28.69 1.23 -8.90
CA PRO A 126 28.02 1.40 -7.61
C PRO A 126 28.62 0.44 -6.58
N ASN A 127 29.04 0.98 -5.43
CA ASN A 127 29.49 0.16 -4.31
C ASN A 127 28.30 -0.41 -3.53
N TYR A 128 28.57 -1.29 -2.56
CA TYR A 128 27.53 -1.95 -1.75
C TYR A 128 26.61 -0.91 -1.07
N ARG A 129 27.19 0.12 -0.44
CA ARG A 129 26.44 1.16 0.27
C ARG A 129 25.53 1.95 -0.69
N THR A 130 26.03 2.28 -1.87
CA THR A 130 25.22 2.96 -2.90
C THR A 130 24.02 2.12 -3.30
N ILE A 131 24.19 0.81 -3.58
CA ILE A 131 23.11 -0.09 -3.94
C ILE A 131 22.09 -0.20 -2.81
N PHE A 132 22.54 -0.39 -1.58
CA PHE A 132 21.69 -0.49 -0.39
C PHE A 132 20.88 0.79 -0.17
N LEU A 133 21.52 1.96 -0.19
CA LEU A 133 20.83 3.24 -0.01
C LEU A 133 19.86 3.54 -1.16
N THR A 134 20.21 3.22 -2.41
CA THR A 134 19.30 3.38 -3.55
C THR A 134 18.03 2.53 -3.37
N SER A 135 18.19 1.29 -2.89
CA SER A 135 17.05 0.44 -2.56
C SER A 135 16.16 1.07 -1.48
N LEU A 136 16.74 1.53 -0.38
CA LEU A 136 15.97 2.21 0.68
C LEU A 136 15.28 3.49 0.18
N PHE A 137 15.94 4.29 -0.65
CA PHE A 137 15.31 5.51 -1.21
C PHE A 137 14.13 5.18 -2.12
N VAL A 138 14.21 4.11 -2.91
CA VAL A 138 13.04 3.65 -3.68
C VAL A 138 11.90 3.25 -2.74
N GLY A 139 12.20 2.54 -1.65
CA GLY A 139 11.21 2.21 -0.61
C GLY A 139 10.57 3.46 0.00
N PHE A 140 11.36 4.47 0.31
CA PHE A 140 10.84 5.74 0.83
C PHE A 140 10.01 6.51 -0.20
N ILE A 141 10.41 6.52 -1.47
CA ILE A 141 9.60 7.13 -2.55
C ILE A 141 8.23 6.45 -2.62
N VAL A 142 8.19 5.13 -2.60
CA VAL A 142 6.93 4.37 -2.61
C VAL A 142 6.08 4.69 -1.38
N PHE A 143 6.69 4.70 -0.19
CA PHE A 143 6.00 5.04 1.06
C PHE A 143 5.44 6.47 1.05
N LEU A 144 6.26 7.46 0.69
CA LEU A 144 5.86 8.86 0.70
C LEU A 144 4.80 9.16 -0.35
N ASN A 145 4.92 8.57 -1.54
CA ASN A 145 4.02 8.87 -2.66
C ASN A 145 2.62 8.24 -2.51
N ALA A 146 2.47 7.11 -1.85
CA ALA A 146 1.19 6.44 -1.72
C ALA A 146 0.68 6.39 -0.26
N PRO A 147 1.22 5.58 0.67
CA PRO A 147 0.66 5.50 2.01
C PRO A 147 0.68 6.83 2.77
N TYR A 148 1.84 7.51 2.77
CA TYR A 148 1.99 8.73 3.55
C TYR A 148 1.21 9.90 2.97
N ASN A 149 1.21 10.09 1.64
CA ASN A 149 0.41 11.11 1.00
C ASN A 149 -1.10 10.89 1.22
N SER A 150 -1.57 9.67 1.14
CA SER A 150 -2.95 9.32 1.50
C SER A 150 -3.25 9.64 2.97
N HIS A 151 -2.33 9.30 3.88
CA HIS A 151 -2.46 9.58 5.32
C HIS A 151 -2.55 11.08 5.65
N ILE A 152 -1.90 11.96 4.89
CA ILE A 152 -2.00 13.41 5.11
C ILE A 152 -3.46 13.87 4.99
N TRP A 153 -4.19 13.37 4.02
CA TRP A 153 -5.57 13.74 3.73
C TRP A 153 -6.58 12.90 4.50
N TYR A 154 -6.32 11.59 4.60
CA TYR A 154 -7.20 10.60 5.22
C TYR A 154 -6.40 9.77 6.21
N LYS A 155 -6.48 10.12 7.49
CA LYS A 155 -5.68 9.49 8.54
C LYS A 155 -5.90 7.98 8.58
N SER A 156 -4.88 7.19 8.22
CA SER A 156 -4.83 5.74 8.45
C SER A 156 -4.28 5.44 9.85
N PHE A 157 -4.69 4.32 10.42
CA PHE A 157 -4.29 3.93 11.79
C PHE A 157 -3.01 3.08 11.83
N ASP A 158 -2.47 2.71 10.67
CA ASP A 158 -1.32 1.83 10.48
C ASP A 158 -0.15 2.48 9.71
N ILE A 159 -0.10 3.80 9.60
CA ILE A 159 0.93 4.50 8.82
C ILE A 159 2.36 4.17 9.25
N HIS A 160 2.59 3.92 10.54
CA HIS A 160 3.89 3.53 11.07
C HIS A 160 4.28 2.11 10.61
N ILE A 161 3.31 1.24 10.38
CA ILE A 161 3.55 -0.11 9.83
C ILE A 161 3.91 -0.01 8.34
N HIS A 162 3.23 0.82 7.57
CA HIS A 162 3.64 1.09 6.19
C HIS A 162 5.08 1.62 6.08
N PHE A 163 5.50 2.45 7.03
CA PHE A 163 6.89 2.90 7.11
C PHE A 163 7.83 1.74 7.44
N LEU A 164 7.50 0.90 8.41
CA LEU A 164 8.26 -0.30 8.76
C LEU A 164 8.39 -1.24 7.54
N ASP A 165 7.30 -1.47 6.83
CA ASP A 165 7.28 -2.31 5.63
C ASP A 165 8.21 -1.78 4.54
N ALA A 166 8.23 -0.47 4.33
CA ALA A 166 9.16 0.15 3.40
C ALA A 166 10.62 -0.07 3.81
N VAL A 167 10.95 0.14 5.09
CA VAL A 167 12.32 -0.04 5.60
C VAL A 167 12.77 -1.50 5.51
N VAL A 168 11.95 -2.44 5.97
CA VAL A 168 12.33 -3.86 6.04
C VAL A 168 12.38 -4.48 4.65
N SER A 169 11.34 -4.34 3.85
CA SER A 169 11.29 -4.98 2.53
C SER A 169 12.38 -4.46 1.58
N TRP A 170 12.57 -3.16 1.52
CA TRP A 170 13.58 -2.55 0.67
C TRP A 170 14.98 -2.62 1.25
N GLY A 171 15.12 -2.67 2.58
CA GLY A 171 16.37 -2.95 3.27
C GLY A 171 16.89 -4.36 2.96
N LEU A 172 16.04 -5.39 3.10
CA LEU A 172 16.39 -6.78 2.75
C LEU A 172 16.74 -6.90 1.26
N THR A 173 15.96 -6.26 0.39
CA THR A 173 16.25 -6.21 -1.04
C THR A 173 17.59 -5.52 -1.34
N GLY A 174 17.90 -4.42 -0.66
CA GLY A 174 19.16 -3.71 -0.80
C GLY A 174 20.37 -4.52 -0.33
N ILE A 175 20.25 -5.27 0.76
CA ILE A 175 21.28 -6.21 1.25
C ILE A 175 21.52 -7.28 0.18
N TRP A 176 20.47 -7.91 -0.32
CA TRP A 176 20.55 -8.91 -1.37
C TRP A 176 21.21 -8.37 -2.66
N LEU A 177 20.71 -7.26 -3.18
CA LEU A 177 21.22 -6.68 -4.42
C LEU A 177 22.65 -6.17 -4.28
N GLY A 178 23.01 -5.59 -3.13
CA GLY A 178 24.36 -5.13 -2.82
C GLY A 178 25.40 -6.25 -2.87
N TRP A 179 25.00 -7.44 -2.46
CA TRP A 179 25.82 -8.65 -2.58
C TRP A 179 25.78 -9.26 -3.98
N TRP A 180 24.58 -9.42 -4.54
CA TRP A 180 24.38 -10.11 -5.82
C TRP A 180 24.96 -9.38 -7.03
N LEU A 181 24.75 -8.06 -7.12
CA LEU A 181 25.17 -7.28 -8.28
C LEU A 181 26.69 -7.07 -8.34
N ARG A 182 27.38 -7.25 -7.23
CA ARG A 182 28.85 -7.11 -7.15
C ARG A 182 29.64 -8.41 -7.37
N ARG A 183 28.98 -9.54 -7.42
CA ARG A 183 29.55 -10.82 -7.88
C ARG A 183 29.60 -10.86 -9.40
#